data_8a86b2fc7e7d30bf39a5b4bf4b247801
#
_entry.id   8a86b2fc7e7d30bf39a5b4bf4b247801
#
_cell.length_a   1.000
_cell.length_b   1.000
_cell.length_c   1.000
_cell.angle_alpha   90.00
_cell.angle_beta   90.00
_cell.angle_gamma   90.00
#
_symmetry.space_group_name_H-M   'P 1'
#
loop_
_entity.id
_entity.type
_entity.pdbx_description
1 polymer ?
#
loop_
_entity_poly.entity_id
_entity_poly.type
_entity_poly.pdbx_seq_one_letter_code
_entity_poly.pdbx_strand_id
1 'polypeptide(L)'
;MKAISRLFVGPILAAALVGGVAAQEKAPAVKPPRVLVITREFVKPGKAGTAHEKTESAFVQAMARAKWPTHYLAVQSMSGKPRALFFTQYDSYEAWENDVKATDKNTTLSAALDRAYEADGGLLDSIDQNVFTYNEELSLHPLSDISHMRLLEIWVAHVRPGHDKEWQDLNKMYRAAYEKAVPAGHWAVFEAAYGPANGTFIFLTARKTAAELDRGPQEEKAVEAALGEEGMKKADELFAASVDSSETQLFSFSPAMSYPPDEWVKADPDFWKPKPAAAPAAKAEKKPAAKP
;
A
#
# COMPACT_ATOMS: atom_id res chain seq x y z
N MET A 1 -62.24 -38.65 1.89
CA MET A 1 -63.34 -37.95 1.23
C MET A 1 -62.71 -36.79 0.52
N LYS A 2 -62.53 -36.88 -0.82
CA LYS A 2 -63.27 -36.16 -1.87
C LYS A 2 -63.11 -34.65 -1.72
N ALA A 3 -62.69 -33.79 -2.65
CA ALA A 3 -62.63 -33.86 -4.14
C ALA A 3 -61.89 -32.59 -4.60
N ILE A 4 -61.02 -32.66 -5.64
CA ILE A 4 -61.32 -32.23 -7.03
C ILE A 4 -61.67 -30.71 -7.17
N SER A 5 -60.84 -29.89 -7.88
CA SER A 5 -61.09 -29.54 -9.27
C SER A 5 -60.10 -28.48 -9.83
N ARG A 6 -59.40 -28.83 -10.91
CA ARG A 6 -59.30 -28.22 -12.26
C ARG A 6 -58.71 -26.81 -12.39
N LEU A 7 -57.51 -26.72 -12.98
CA LEU A 7 -57.19 -26.36 -14.38
C LEU A 7 -57.57 -24.95 -14.85
N PHE A 8 -56.57 -24.12 -15.06
CA PHE A 8 -56.51 -23.26 -16.24
C PHE A 8 -55.07 -23.21 -16.77
N VAL A 9 -54.92 -23.70 -18.00
CA VAL A 9 -53.71 -23.62 -18.80
C VAL A 9 -53.80 -22.34 -19.64
N GLY A 10 -52.82 -21.46 -19.49
CA GLY A 10 -52.61 -20.35 -20.43
C GLY A 10 -51.15 -20.39 -20.89
N PRO A 11 -50.84 -20.26 -22.19
CA PRO A 11 -49.48 -20.37 -22.69
C PRO A 11 -48.75 -19.05 -22.40
N ILE A 12 -47.71 -19.11 -21.56
CA ILE A 12 -46.77 -18.01 -21.40
C ILE A 12 -45.69 -18.17 -22.47
N LEU A 13 -45.70 -17.23 -23.39
CA LEU A 13 -44.68 -17.01 -24.41
C LEU A 13 -43.32 -16.77 -23.71
N ALA A 14 -42.41 -17.72 -23.78
CA ALA A 14 -41.03 -17.55 -23.33
C ALA A 14 -40.29 -16.68 -24.33
N ALA A 15 -40.23 -15.40 -24.09
CA ALA A 15 -39.24 -14.52 -24.76
C ALA A 15 -37.88 -14.80 -24.18
N ALA A 16 -37.07 -15.55 -24.92
CA ALA A 16 -35.65 -15.73 -24.61
C ALA A 16 -34.94 -14.38 -24.81
N LEU A 17 -34.75 -13.64 -23.73
CA LEU A 17 -33.75 -12.56 -23.65
C LEU A 17 -32.36 -13.20 -23.69
N VAL A 18 -31.81 -13.29 -24.86
CA VAL A 18 -30.36 -13.50 -25.06
C VAL A 18 -29.69 -12.19 -24.61
N GLY A 19 -29.48 -12.06 -23.30
CA GLY A 19 -28.60 -11.06 -22.77
C GLY A 19 -27.18 -11.42 -23.17
N GLY A 20 -26.64 -10.74 -24.19
CA GLY A 20 -25.23 -10.79 -24.49
C GLY A 20 -24.47 -10.34 -23.25
N VAL A 21 -23.81 -11.28 -22.58
CA VAL A 21 -22.73 -10.97 -21.62
C VAL A 21 -21.64 -10.32 -22.46
N ALA A 22 -21.65 -8.98 -22.54
CA ALA A 22 -20.48 -8.26 -23.00
C ALA A 22 -19.36 -8.67 -22.05
N ALA A 23 -18.44 -9.49 -22.55
CA ALA A 23 -17.18 -9.75 -21.87
C ALA A 23 -16.54 -8.37 -21.69
N GLN A 24 -16.57 -7.87 -20.46
CA GLN A 24 -15.89 -6.66 -20.09
C GLN A 24 -14.39 -6.98 -20.32
N GLU A 25 -13.85 -6.46 -21.39
CA GLU A 25 -12.43 -6.56 -21.71
C GLU A 25 -11.67 -6.08 -20.48
N LYS A 26 -11.03 -7.04 -19.79
CA LYS A 26 -10.25 -6.76 -18.59
C LYS A 26 -9.16 -5.78 -19.05
N ALA A 27 -9.21 -4.54 -18.58
CA ALA A 27 -8.16 -3.57 -18.85
C ALA A 27 -6.81 -4.25 -18.60
N PRO A 28 -5.81 -4.05 -19.47
CA PRO A 28 -4.51 -4.69 -19.29
C PRO A 28 -4.01 -4.39 -17.89
N ALA A 29 -3.61 -5.44 -17.18
CA ALA A 29 -3.08 -5.31 -15.83
C ALA A 29 -1.84 -4.39 -15.92
N VAL A 30 -1.95 -3.20 -15.33
CA VAL A 30 -0.83 -2.26 -15.26
C VAL A 30 0.19 -2.89 -14.32
N LYS A 31 1.38 -3.22 -14.84
CA LYS A 31 2.46 -3.75 -14.01
C LYS A 31 2.95 -2.66 -13.07
N PRO A 32 3.34 -3.02 -11.83
CA PRO A 32 4.02 -2.08 -10.95
C PRO A 32 5.26 -1.50 -11.64
N PRO A 33 5.58 -0.20 -11.41
CA PRO A 33 6.78 0.42 -11.94
C PRO A 33 8.04 -0.33 -11.50
N ARG A 34 9.06 -0.31 -12.36
CA ARG A 34 10.27 -1.10 -12.13
C ARG A 34 11.07 -0.68 -10.91
N VAL A 35 11.14 0.63 -10.64
CA VAL A 35 11.96 1.19 -9.55
C VAL A 35 11.04 1.79 -8.51
N LEU A 36 11.24 1.40 -7.26
CA LEU A 36 10.55 1.93 -6.09
C LEU A 36 11.56 2.58 -5.16
N VAL A 37 11.41 3.88 -4.95
CA VAL A 37 12.19 4.64 -3.97
C VAL A 37 11.34 4.81 -2.72
N ILE A 38 11.88 4.41 -1.57
CA ILE A 38 11.21 4.54 -0.27
C ILE A 38 12.08 5.43 0.62
N THR A 39 11.59 6.64 0.91
CA THR A 39 12.14 7.47 1.99
C THR A 39 11.49 7.03 3.29
N ARG A 40 12.30 6.78 4.34
CA ARG A 40 11.84 6.39 5.67
C ARG A 40 12.22 7.47 6.67
N GLU A 41 11.24 8.00 7.34
CA GLU A 41 11.40 9.02 8.37
C GLU A 41 11.04 8.44 9.74
N PHE A 42 12.02 8.31 10.61
CA PHE A 42 11.81 7.88 11.99
C PHE A 42 11.56 9.10 12.85
N VAL A 43 10.35 9.19 13.39
CA VAL A 43 9.88 10.37 14.10
C VAL A 43 10.22 10.28 15.57
N LYS A 44 10.73 11.35 16.16
CA LYS A 44 11.03 11.44 17.60
C LYS A 44 9.80 11.13 18.45
N PRO A 45 9.95 10.49 19.61
CA PRO A 45 8.85 10.25 20.53
C PRO A 45 8.07 11.53 20.83
N GLY A 46 6.73 11.46 20.69
CA GLY A 46 5.82 12.59 20.91
C GLY A 46 5.75 13.61 19.78
N LYS A 47 6.43 13.36 18.64
CA LYS A 47 6.38 14.24 17.47
C LYS A 47 5.60 13.66 16.29
N ALA A 48 5.25 12.36 16.34
CA ALA A 48 4.39 11.72 15.34
C ALA A 48 2.95 12.28 15.36
N GLY A 49 2.19 12.00 14.32
CA GLY A 49 0.81 12.47 14.15
C GLY A 49 0.75 13.89 13.64
N THR A 50 -0.16 14.72 14.19
CA THR A 50 -0.49 16.06 13.65
C THR A 50 0.71 16.99 13.47
N ALA A 51 1.73 16.90 14.32
CA ALA A 51 2.93 17.74 14.20
C ALA A 51 3.70 17.40 12.92
N HIS A 52 3.96 16.11 12.68
CA HIS A 52 4.65 15.60 11.50
C HIS A 52 3.79 15.78 10.23
N GLU A 53 2.49 15.46 10.30
CA GLU A 53 1.57 15.71 9.16
C GLU A 53 1.56 17.17 8.71
N LYS A 54 1.71 18.10 9.64
CA LYS A 54 1.75 19.53 9.33
C LYS A 54 3.03 19.92 8.59
N THR A 55 4.19 19.41 8.98
CA THR A 55 5.45 19.68 8.26
C THR A 55 5.43 19.03 6.90
N GLU A 56 4.98 17.76 6.80
CA GLU A 56 4.84 17.04 5.55
C GLU A 56 3.86 17.69 4.56
N SER A 57 2.80 18.33 5.04
CA SER A 57 1.87 19.05 4.17
C SER A 57 2.55 20.18 3.37
N ALA A 58 3.71 20.67 3.79
CA ALA A 58 4.46 21.67 3.04
C ALA A 58 5.08 21.12 1.77
N PHE A 59 5.54 19.84 1.79
CA PHE A 59 6.01 19.13 0.60
C PHE A 59 4.86 18.91 -0.39
N VAL A 60 3.73 18.40 0.09
CA VAL A 60 2.52 18.22 -0.73
C VAL A 60 2.12 19.51 -1.43
N GLN A 61 2.09 20.63 -0.69
CA GLN A 61 1.74 21.95 -1.23
C GLN A 61 2.78 22.45 -2.24
N ALA A 62 4.08 22.19 -2.03
CA ALA A 62 5.13 22.57 -2.96
C ALA A 62 4.97 21.83 -4.30
N MET A 63 4.78 20.50 -4.25
CA MET A 63 4.54 19.66 -5.44
C MET A 63 3.26 20.08 -6.17
N ALA A 64 2.16 20.30 -5.44
CA ALA A 64 0.88 20.70 -6.02
C ALA A 64 0.96 22.07 -6.71
N ARG A 65 1.64 23.07 -6.10
CA ARG A 65 1.86 24.39 -6.72
C ARG A 65 2.71 24.31 -7.98
N ALA A 66 3.72 23.43 -7.97
CA ALA A 66 4.56 23.18 -9.14
C ALA A 66 3.86 22.33 -10.21
N LYS A 67 2.70 21.75 -9.89
CA LYS A 67 2.03 20.72 -10.72
C LYS A 67 3.02 19.65 -11.14
N TRP A 68 3.77 19.16 -10.14
CA TRP A 68 4.85 18.21 -10.39
C TRP A 68 4.30 16.90 -10.94
N PRO A 69 4.90 16.32 -11.99
CA PRO A 69 4.35 15.13 -12.63
C PRO A 69 4.59 13.85 -11.83
N THR A 70 5.62 13.84 -10.97
CA THR A 70 5.94 12.68 -10.13
C THR A 70 5.13 12.72 -8.84
N HIS A 71 4.34 11.67 -8.61
CA HIS A 71 3.50 11.50 -7.43
C HIS A 71 4.16 10.60 -6.40
N TYR A 72 3.78 10.77 -5.14
CA TYR A 72 4.21 9.90 -4.06
C TYR A 72 3.10 9.62 -3.06
N LEU A 73 3.21 8.49 -2.38
CA LEU A 73 2.29 8.05 -1.34
C LEU A 73 3.01 7.97 -0.01
N ALA A 74 2.35 8.44 1.02
CA ALA A 74 2.82 8.35 2.38
C ALA A 74 1.98 7.36 3.19
N VAL A 75 2.67 6.60 4.03
CA VAL A 75 2.03 5.76 5.05
C VAL A 75 2.65 6.03 6.42
N GLN A 76 1.83 5.93 7.47
CA GLN A 76 2.25 6.06 8.87
C GLN A 76 2.22 4.71 9.57
N SER A 77 3.21 4.43 10.42
CA SER A 77 3.28 3.18 11.16
C SER A 77 2.13 3.04 12.16
N MET A 78 1.47 1.88 12.11
CA MET A 78 0.53 1.39 13.13
C MET A 78 1.21 0.39 14.06
N SER A 79 2.37 -0.13 13.67
CA SER A 79 3.19 -1.06 14.46
C SER A 79 4.66 -0.62 14.48
N GLY A 80 5.39 -1.07 15.51
CA GLY A 80 6.82 -0.81 15.66
C GLY A 80 7.15 0.64 16.03
N LYS A 81 8.32 1.12 15.62
CA LYS A 81 8.77 2.50 15.91
C LYS A 81 7.94 3.51 15.12
N PRO A 82 7.61 4.69 15.71
CA PRO A 82 6.94 5.78 14.99
C PRO A 82 7.75 6.20 13.76
N ARG A 83 7.14 6.06 12.58
CA ARG A 83 7.76 6.44 11.30
C ARG A 83 6.73 6.69 10.22
N ALA A 84 7.14 7.43 9.21
CA ALA A 84 6.46 7.52 7.94
C ALA A 84 7.32 6.90 6.83
N LEU A 85 6.67 6.35 5.82
CA LEU A 85 7.31 5.89 4.59
C LEU A 85 6.69 6.63 3.42
N PHE A 86 7.55 7.11 2.51
CA PHE A 86 7.14 7.81 1.29
C PHE A 86 7.58 6.98 0.10
N PHE A 87 6.61 6.55 -0.70
CA PHE A 87 6.80 5.67 -1.85
C PHE A 87 6.73 6.48 -3.13
N THR A 88 7.84 6.59 -3.85
CA THR A 88 7.90 7.18 -5.18
C THR A 88 8.27 6.10 -6.19
N GLN A 89 7.57 6.05 -7.31
CA GLN A 89 7.71 4.99 -8.32
C GLN A 89 8.19 5.56 -9.64
N TYR A 90 9.09 4.83 -10.31
CA TYR A 90 9.64 5.19 -11.60
C TYR A 90 9.72 3.97 -12.53
N ASP A 91 9.51 4.20 -13.83
CA ASP A 91 9.62 3.13 -14.84
C ASP A 91 11.07 2.68 -15.06
N SER A 92 12.04 3.54 -14.75
CA SER A 92 13.47 3.27 -14.89
C SER A 92 14.31 4.15 -13.97
N TYR A 93 15.59 3.79 -13.79
CA TYR A 93 16.58 4.65 -13.13
C TYR A 93 16.81 5.98 -13.90
N GLU A 94 16.72 5.96 -15.22
CA GLU A 94 16.81 7.16 -16.05
C GLU A 94 15.64 8.12 -15.77
N ALA A 95 14.41 7.58 -15.63
CA ALA A 95 13.25 8.38 -15.26
C ALA A 95 13.43 9.04 -13.90
N TRP A 96 13.98 8.30 -12.92
CA TRP A 96 14.33 8.86 -11.61
C TRP A 96 15.40 9.96 -11.71
N GLU A 97 16.50 9.70 -12.43
CA GLU A 97 17.55 10.71 -12.65
C GLU A 97 16.99 11.99 -13.28
N ASN A 98 16.12 11.84 -14.29
CA ASN A 98 15.50 12.97 -14.97
C ASN A 98 14.58 13.77 -14.06
N ASP A 99 13.84 13.12 -13.16
CA ASP A 99 13.00 13.77 -12.14
C ASP A 99 13.84 14.59 -11.15
N VAL A 100 14.94 14.03 -10.66
CA VAL A 100 15.91 14.74 -9.78
C VAL A 100 16.47 15.96 -10.50
N LYS A 101 16.99 15.80 -11.73
CA LYS A 101 17.53 16.91 -12.53
C LYS A 101 16.49 17.99 -12.81
N ALA A 102 15.23 17.61 -13.03
CA ALA A 102 14.14 18.56 -13.25
C ALA A 102 13.81 19.35 -11.97
N THR A 103 13.80 18.65 -10.83
CA THR A 103 13.60 19.28 -9.50
C THR A 103 14.69 20.30 -9.23
N ASP A 104 15.97 19.95 -9.43
CA ASP A 104 17.12 20.85 -9.22
C ASP A 104 17.06 22.10 -10.10
N LYS A 105 16.59 21.96 -11.33
CA LYS A 105 16.41 23.08 -12.27
C LYS A 105 15.24 23.99 -11.90
N ASN A 106 14.25 23.51 -11.17
CA ASN A 106 13.11 24.28 -10.72
C ASN A 106 13.42 24.97 -9.39
N THR A 107 14.11 26.11 -9.45
CA THR A 107 14.59 26.83 -8.25
C THR A 107 13.48 27.20 -7.27
N THR A 108 12.25 27.44 -7.76
CA THR A 108 11.09 27.73 -6.90
C THR A 108 10.66 26.49 -6.12
N LEU A 109 10.63 25.34 -6.78
CA LEU A 109 10.28 24.07 -6.14
C LEU A 109 11.39 23.66 -5.16
N SER A 110 12.66 23.62 -5.61
CA SER A 110 13.80 23.28 -4.74
C SER A 110 13.82 24.11 -3.47
N ALA A 111 13.72 25.44 -3.58
CA ALA A 111 13.71 26.30 -2.40
C ALA A 111 12.48 26.08 -1.50
N ALA A 112 11.35 25.61 -2.02
CA ALA A 112 10.20 25.26 -1.20
C ALA A 112 10.41 23.93 -0.47
N LEU A 113 11.01 22.95 -1.15
CA LEU A 113 11.36 21.64 -0.57
C LEU A 113 12.44 21.80 0.51
N ASP A 114 13.48 22.59 0.28
CA ASP A 114 14.54 22.85 1.26
C ASP A 114 13.97 23.41 2.57
N ARG A 115 13.05 24.37 2.49
CA ARG A 115 12.36 24.90 3.68
C ARG A 115 11.49 23.86 4.39
N ALA A 116 10.85 22.97 3.62
CA ALA A 116 10.06 21.90 4.19
C ALA A 116 10.96 20.87 4.92
N TYR A 117 12.08 20.48 4.33
CA TYR A 117 13.09 19.62 4.96
C TYR A 117 13.67 20.21 6.24
N GLU A 118 14.00 21.51 6.23
CA GLU A 118 14.49 22.20 7.42
C GLU A 118 13.47 22.18 8.55
N ALA A 119 12.19 22.45 8.23
CA ALA A 119 11.11 22.46 9.22
C ALA A 119 10.81 21.06 9.77
N ASP A 120 10.84 20.03 8.92
CA ASP A 120 10.53 18.66 9.29
C ASP A 120 11.69 17.98 10.04
N GLY A 121 12.93 18.23 9.66
CA GLY A 121 14.13 17.63 10.26
C GLY A 121 14.22 17.81 11.78
N GLY A 122 13.61 18.86 12.34
CA GLY A 122 13.48 19.04 13.78
C GLY A 122 12.64 17.97 14.49
N LEU A 123 11.75 17.29 13.77
CA LEU A 123 10.86 16.24 14.28
C LEU A 123 11.45 14.84 14.14
N LEU A 124 12.46 14.67 13.28
CA LEU A 124 13.00 13.36 12.94
C LEU A 124 14.13 12.94 13.87
N ASP A 125 14.15 11.66 14.23
CA ASP A 125 15.27 10.97 14.86
C ASP A 125 16.31 10.55 13.82
N SER A 126 15.84 10.03 12.69
CA SER A 126 16.66 9.68 11.54
C SER A 126 15.82 9.64 10.26
N ILE A 127 16.51 9.76 9.13
CA ILE A 127 15.94 9.60 7.78
C ILE A 127 16.90 8.76 6.95
N ASP A 128 16.35 7.88 6.11
CA ASP A 128 17.11 7.17 5.10
C ASP A 128 16.29 6.97 3.82
N GLN A 129 16.95 6.59 2.75
CA GLN A 129 16.33 6.31 1.46
C GLN A 129 16.80 4.96 0.94
N ASN A 130 15.84 4.15 0.54
CA ASN A 130 16.06 2.82 0.02
C ASN A 130 15.50 2.71 -1.40
N VAL A 131 16.20 1.98 -2.26
CA VAL A 131 15.81 1.76 -3.64
C VAL A 131 15.62 0.27 -3.87
N PHE A 132 14.46 -0.08 -4.42
CA PHE A 132 14.07 -1.45 -4.71
C PHE A 132 13.73 -1.60 -6.19
N THR A 133 13.86 -2.82 -6.70
CA THR A 133 13.40 -3.22 -8.03
C THR A 133 12.24 -4.21 -7.93
N TYR A 134 11.24 -4.02 -8.79
CA TYR A 134 10.08 -4.90 -8.86
C TYR A 134 10.48 -6.31 -9.28
N ASN A 135 10.02 -7.30 -8.52
CA ASN A 135 10.21 -8.72 -8.79
C ASN A 135 8.88 -9.37 -9.19
N GLU A 136 8.68 -9.55 -10.52
CA GLU A 136 7.45 -10.09 -11.09
C GLU A 136 7.25 -11.57 -10.71
N GLU A 137 8.33 -12.36 -10.66
CA GLU A 137 8.26 -13.80 -10.42
C GLU A 137 7.73 -14.14 -9.02
N LEU A 138 8.07 -13.31 -8.04
CA LEU A 138 7.65 -13.51 -6.66
C LEU A 138 6.31 -12.82 -6.33
N SER A 139 5.84 -11.93 -7.18
CA SER A 139 4.58 -11.19 -6.99
C SER A 139 3.36 -12.04 -7.33
N LEU A 140 2.23 -11.80 -6.65
CA LEU A 140 0.94 -12.44 -6.91
C LEU A 140 -0.14 -11.37 -7.14
N HIS A 141 -0.76 -11.35 -8.33
CA HIS A 141 -1.88 -10.47 -8.66
C HIS A 141 -1.72 -9.02 -8.13
N PRO A 142 -0.56 -8.36 -8.34
CA PRO A 142 -0.32 -7.04 -7.77
C PRO A 142 -1.41 -6.06 -8.20
N LEU A 143 -1.90 -5.25 -7.25
CA LEU A 143 -2.95 -4.29 -7.51
C LEU A 143 -2.41 -3.13 -8.33
N SER A 144 -3.12 -2.76 -9.39
CA SER A 144 -2.84 -1.56 -10.19
C SER A 144 -3.53 -0.32 -9.62
N ASP A 145 -4.64 -0.50 -8.92
CA ASP A 145 -5.40 0.57 -8.26
C ASP A 145 -5.46 0.32 -6.76
N ILE A 146 -4.83 1.20 -5.99
CA ILE A 146 -4.85 1.21 -4.53
C ILE A 146 -5.56 2.44 -3.96
N SER A 147 -6.30 3.20 -4.79
CA SER A 147 -7.00 4.43 -4.40
C SER A 147 -7.98 4.23 -3.24
N HIS A 148 -8.60 3.05 -3.16
CA HIS A 148 -9.54 2.68 -2.09
C HIS A 148 -8.90 1.93 -0.92
N MET A 149 -7.58 1.77 -0.91
CA MET A 149 -6.88 1.10 0.19
C MET A 149 -6.66 2.04 1.37
N ARG A 150 -6.63 1.47 2.57
CA ARG A 150 -6.49 2.21 3.83
C ARG A 150 -5.29 1.78 4.63
N LEU A 151 -4.86 0.54 4.44
CA LEU A 151 -3.75 -0.07 5.16
C LEU A 151 -2.76 -0.67 4.18
N LEU A 152 -1.51 -0.67 4.58
CA LEU A 152 -0.41 -1.34 3.89
C LEU A 152 0.30 -2.26 4.89
N GLU A 153 0.28 -3.54 4.58
CA GLU A 153 1.09 -4.54 5.27
C GLU A 153 2.39 -4.72 4.50
N ILE A 154 3.51 -4.66 5.20
CA ILE A 154 4.84 -4.86 4.63
C ILE A 154 5.49 -6.03 5.35
N TRP A 155 5.70 -7.12 4.63
CA TRP A 155 6.58 -8.18 5.10
C TRP A 155 7.97 -7.98 4.51
N VAL A 156 8.97 -7.92 5.40
CA VAL A 156 10.38 -7.78 5.03
C VAL A 156 11.07 -9.11 5.31
N ALA A 157 11.78 -9.63 4.34
CA ALA A 157 12.59 -10.83 4.48
C ALA A 157 14.05 -10.54 4.14
N HIS A 158 14.96 -11.09 4.94
CA HIS A 158 16.38 -11.09 4.68
C HIS A 158 16.84 -12.50 4.32
N VAL A 159 17.26 -12.67 3.09
CA VAL A 159 17.70 -13.96 2.53
C VAL A 159 19.18 -14.16 2.80
N ARG A 160 19.53 -15.36 3.23
CA ARG A 160 20.93 -15.75 3.48
C ARG A 160 21.70 -15.81 2.17
N PRO A 161 22.93 -15.28 2.14
CA PRO A 161 23.79 -15.37 0.96
C PRO A 161 23.97 -16.82 0.51
N GLY A 162 23.79 -17.05 -0.80
CA GLY A 162 23.92 -18.38 -1.41
C GLY A 162 22.69 -19.28 -1.35
N HIS A 163 21.56 -18.81 -0.78
CA HIS A 163 20.29 -19.53 -0.67
C HIS A 163 19.17 -18.97 -1.57
N ASP A 164 19.56 -18.31 -2.66
CA ASP A 164 18.59 -17.71 -3.60
C ASP A 164 17.67 -18.76 -4.23
N LYS A 165 18.18 -19.98 -4.47
CA LYS A 165 17.37 -21.03 -5.04
C LYS A 165 16.30 -21.53 -4.06
N GLU A 166 16.66 -21.80 -2.83
CA GLU A 166 15.73 -22.19 -1.76
C GLU A 166 14.68 -21.12 -1.53
N TRP A 167 15.07 -19.84 -1.55
CA TRP A 167 14.17 -18.70 -1.46
C TRP A 167 13.17 -18.66 -2.62
N GLN A 168 13.63 -18.84 -3.85
CA GLN A 168 12.76 -18.89 -5.02
C GLN A 168 11.80 -20.07 -4.98
N ASP A 169 12.30 -21.27 -4.62
CA ASP A 169 11.49 -22.49 -4.52
C ASP A 169 10.40 -22.34 -3.45
N LEU A 170 10.73 -21.76 -2.28
CA LEU A 170 9.78 -21.43 -1.22
C LEU A 170 8.65 -20.52 -1.73
N ASN A 171 9.02 -19.42 -2.37
CA ASN A 171 8.03 -18.45 -2.85
C ASN A 171 7.14 -19.03 -3.95
N LYS A 172 7.68 -19.86 -4.86
CA LYS A 172 6.89 -20.57 -5.88
C LYS A 172 5.86 -21.50 -5.25
N MET A 173 6.23 -22.21 -4.18
CA MET A 173 5.32 -23.10 -3.45
C MET A 173 4.17 -22.31 -2.81
N TYR A 174 4.48 -21.23 -2.07
CA TYR A 174 3.46 -20.38 -1.44
C TYR A 174 2.58 -19.70 -2.48
N ARG A 175 3.15 -19.13 -3.54
CA ARG A 175 2.41 -18.49 -4.61
C ARG A 175 1.39 -19.47 -5.23
N ALA A 176 1.81 -20.68 -5.59
CA ALA A 176 0.92 -21.69 -6.16
C ALA A 176 -0.20 -22.12 -5.19
N ALA A 177 0.11 -22.20 -3.89
CA ALA A 177 -0.88 -22.52 -2.86
C ALA A 177 -1.89 -21.38 -2.68
N TYR A 178 -1.43 -20.13 -2.66
CA TYR A 178 -2.31 -18.94 -2.60
C TYR A 178 -3.19 -18.79 -3.82
N GLU A 179 -2.66 -18.98 -5.04
CA GLU A 179 -3.45 -18.96 -6.29
C GLU A 179 -4.63 -19.94 -6.22
N LYS A 180 -4.43 -21.11 -5.60
CA LYS A 180 -5.44 -22.16 -5.46
C LYS A 180 -6.41 -21.90 -4.30
N ALA A 181 -5.91 -21.48 -3.15
CA ALA A 181 -6.66 -21.44 -1.89
C ALA A 181 -7.25 -20.08 -1.56
N VAL A 182 -6.63 -18.99 -2.02
CA VAL A 182 -6.99 -17.60 -1.71
C VAL A 182 -7.06 -16.79 -3.00
N PRO A 183 -8.12 -16.92 -3.81
CA PRO A 183 -8.21 -16.26 -5.12
C PRO A 183 -8.13 -14.73 -5.07
N ALA A 184 -8.44 -14.13 -3.93
CA ALA A 184 -8.29 -12.68 -3.70
C ALA A 184 -6.91 -12.30 -3.16
N GLY A 185 -6.02 -13.26 -2.95
CA GLY A 185 -4.65 -13.05 -2.49
C GLY A 185 -3.87 -12.19 -3.49
N HIS A 186 -3.16 -11.20 -2.98
CA HIS A 186 -2.38 -10.29 -3.82
C HIS A 186 -1.23 -9.70 -3.02
N TRP A 187 -0.09 -9.56 -3.67
CA TRP A 187 1.05 -8.79 -3.17
C TRP A 187 1.99 -8.41 -4.31
N ALA A 188 2.71 -7.31 -4.12
CA ALA A 188 3.81 -6.90 -4.97
C ALA A 188 5.12 -7.13 -4.22
N VAL A 189 6.12 -7.73 -4.88
CA VAL A 189 7.44 -7.97 -4.31
C VAL A 189 8.46 -7.06 -4.95
N PHE A 190 9.30 -6.49 -4.11
CA PHE A 190 10.44 -5.69 -4.53
C PHE A 190 11.69 -6.18 -3.82
N GLU A 191 12.78 -6.24 -4.56
CA GLU A 191 14.11 -6.61 -4.08
C GLU A 191 15.00 -5.38 -3.90
N ALA A 192 15.75 -5.32 -2.82
CA ALA A 192 16.65 -4.20 -2.54
C ALA A 192 17.74 -4.09 -3.59
N ALA A 193 17.86 -2.89 -4.17
CA ALA A 193 18.93 -2.53 -5.09
C ALA A 193 19.99 -1.66 -4.40
N TYR A 194 19.58 -0.67 -3.60
CA TYR A 194 20.47 0.24 -2.88
C TYR A 194 19.87 0.61 -1.52
N GLY A 195 20.71 0.74 -0.52
CA GLY A 195 20.38 1.14 0.85
C GLY A 195 20.32 -0.04 1.82
N PRO A 196 19.35 -0.94 1.74
CA PRO A 196 19.30 -2.12 2.59
C PRO A 196 20.41 -3.15 2.25
N ALA A 197 20.62 -4.11 3.15
CA ALA A 197 21.50 -5.24 2.88
C ALA A 197 21.03 -6.03 1.65
N ASN A 198 21.98 -6.59 0.90
CA ASN A 198 21.69 -7.50 -0.20
C ASN A 198 20.85 -8.69 0.28
N GLY A 199 19.94 -9.18 -0.56
CA GLY A 199 19.03 -10.24 -0.18
C GLY A 199 17.84 -9.75 0.65
N THR A 200 17.61 -8.44 0.74
CA THR A 200 16.40 -7.87 1.36
C THR A 200 15.27 -7.82 0.34
N PHE A 201 14.15 -8.45 0.67
CA PHE A 201 12.91 -8.42 -0.09
C PHE A 201 11.81 -7.77 0.74
N ILE A 202 10.95 -7.00 0.08
CA ILE A 202 9.73 -6.47 0.69
C ILE A 202 8.50 -6.94 -0.10
N PHE A 203 7.49 -7.40 0.64
CA PHE A 203 6.19 -7.80 0.10
C PHE A 203 5.18 -6.75 0.55
N LEU A 204 4.54 -6.11 -0.40
CA LEU A 204 3.58 -5.04 -0.16
C LEU A 204 2.17 -5.57 -0.40
N THR A 205 1.34 -5.60 0.63
CA THR A 205 -0.06 -6.01 0.56
C THR A 205 -0.96 -4.86 1.03
N ALA A 206 -1.72 -4.27 0.11
CA ALA A 206 -2.65 -3.21 0.44
C ALA A 206 -4.01 -3.78 0.86
N ARG A 207 -4.64 -3.20 1.89
CA ARG A 207 -5.92 -3.64 2.46
C ARG A 207 -6.92 -2.50 2.48
N LYS A 208 -8.20 -2.80 2.19
CA LYS A 208 -9.28 -1.80 2.25
C LYS A 208 -9.67 -1.46 3.68
N THR A 209 -9.68 -2.45 4.56
CA THR A 209 -10.12 -2.31 5.94
C THR A 209 -9.31 -3.21 6.88
N ALA A 210 -9.30 -2.89 8.17
CA ALA A 210 -8.71 -3.76 9.19
C ALA A 210 -9.42 -5.13 9.30
N ALA A 211 -10.72 -5.21 8.95
CA ALA A 211 -11.44 -6.48 8.92
C ALA A 211 -10.86 -7.50 7.91
N GLU A 212 -10.08 -7.03 6.93
CA GLU A 212 -9.36 -7.95 6.03
C GLU A 212 -8.20 -8.66 6.72
N LEU A 213 -7.62 -8.05 7.75
CA LEU A 213 -6.57 -8.68 8.57
C LEU A 213 -7.14 -9.83 9.41
N ASP A 214 -8.41 -9.73 9.83
CA ASP A 214 -9.08 -10.78 10.61
C ASP A 214 -9.26 -12.09 9.82
N ARG A 215 -9.17 -12.02 8.49
CA ARG A 215 -9.22 -13.21 7.61
C ARG A 215 -7.90 -13.98 7.52
N GLY A 216 -6.79 -13.35 7.90
CA GLY A 216 -5.44 -13.93 7.81
C GLY A 216 -5.35 -15.37 8.35
N PRO A 217 -5.82 -15.68 9.58
CA PRO A 217 -5.76 -17.04 10.12
C PRO A 217 -6.57 -18.08 9.33
N GLN A 218 -7.63 -17.66 8.61
CA GLN A 218 -8.40 -18.56 7.76
C GLN A 218 -7.72 -18.77 6.41
N GLU A 219 -7.14 -17.72 5.85
CA GLU A 219 -6.36 -17.78 4.62
C GLU A 219 -5.12 -18.66 4.82
N GLU A 220 -4.42 -18.51 5.95
CA GLU A 220 -3.27 -19.34 6.32
C GLU A 220 -3.65 -20.84 6.37
N LYS A 221 -4.71 -21.20 7.07
CA LYS A 221 -5.21 -22.58 7.12
C LYS A 221 -5.58 -23.13 5.72
N ALA A 222 -6.14 -22.28 4.86
CA ALA A 222 -6.47 -22.71 3.50
C ALA A 222 -5.20 -22.96 2.67
N VAL A 223 -4.17 -22.16 2.84
CA VAL A 223 -2.86 -22.33 2.20
C VAL A 223 -2.15 -23.56 2.73
N GLU A 224 -2.13 -23.80 4.05
CA GLU A 224 -1.59 -25.00 4.67
C GLU A 224 -2.28 -26.26 4.12
N ALA A 225 -3.61 -26.23 4.03
CA ALA A 225 -4.37 -27.34 3.45
C ALA A 225 -4.06 -27.56 1.95
N ALA A 226 -3.78 -26.48 1.20
CA ALA A 226 -3.40 -26.57 -0.21
C ALA A 226 -1.99 -27.14 -0.42
N LEU A 227 -1.06 -26.84 0.50
CA LEU A 227 0.30 -27.41 0.53
C LEU A 227 0.30 -28.87 0.98
N GLY A 228 -0.55 -29.21 1.94
CA GLY A 228 -0.56 -30.51 2.61
C GLY A 228 0.64 -30.69 3.55
N GLU A 229 0.68 -31.80 4.28
CA GLU A 229 1.70 -32.07 5.29
C GLU A 229 3.13 -32.10 4.72
N GLU A 230 3.34 -32.79 3.61
CA GLU A 230 4.66 -32.86 2.95
C GLU A 230 5.08 -31.51 2.37
N GLY A 231 4.14 -30.76 1.79
CA GLY A 231 4.39 -29.41 1.28
C GLY A 231 4.77 -28.44 2.40
N MET A 232 4.06 -28.47 3.52
CA MET A 232 4.40 -27.65 4.68
C MET A 232 5.78 -27.98 5.25
N LYS A 233 6.08 -29.27 5.43
CA LYS A 233 7.42 -29.70 5.86
C LYS A 233 8.51 -29.17 4.93
N LYS A 234 8.29 -29.27 3.61
CA LYS A 234 9.24 -28.75 2.61
C LYS A 234 9.38 -27.24 2.67
N ALA A 235 8.27 -26.51 2.86
CA ALA A 235 8.27 -25.06 3.01
C ALA A 235 9.05 -24.63 4.25
N ASP A 236 8.88 -25.32 5.39
CA ASP A 236 9.62 -25.07 6.63
C ASP A 236 11.12 -25.29 6.45
N GLU A 237 11.53 -26.37 5.76
CA GLU A 237 12.93 -26.66 5.45
C GLU A 237 13.54 -25.54 4.58
N LEU A 238 12.82 -25.10 3.53
CA LEU A 238 13.26 -24.04 2.64
C LEU A 238 13.34 -22.69 3.36
N PHE A 239 12.35 -22.37 4.20
CA PHE A 239 12.36 -21.16 5.00
C PHE A 239 13.54 -21.14 5.96
N ALA A 240 13.73 -22.21 6.72
CA ALA A 240 14.84 -22.34 7.66
C ALA A 240 16.22 -22.24 6.98
N ALA A 241 16.34 -22.73 5.74
CA ALA A 241 17.57 -22.65 4.98
C ALA A 241 17.83 -21.24 4.43
N SER A 242 16.80 -20.61 3.87
CA SER A 242 16.98 -19.38 3.07
C SER A 242 16.75 -18.08 3.82
N VAL A 243 15.89 -18.04 4.85
CA VAL A 243 15.54 -16.80 5.56
C VAL A 243 16.39 -16.66 6.82
N ASP A 244 17.12 -15.56 6.90
CA ASP A 244 17.90 -15.20 8.09
C ASP A 244 17.02 -14.54 9.15
N SER A 245 16.23 -13.55 8.73
CA SER A 245 15.27 -12.87 9.57
C SER A 245 14.10 -12.33 8.74
N SER A 246 12.96 -12.14 9.40
CA SER A 246 11.81 -11.48 8.77
C SER A 246 11.03 -10.68 9.79
N GLU A 247 10.32 -9.67 9.31
CA GLU A 247 9.41 -8.86 10.14
C GLU A 247 8.17 -8.46 9.33
N THR A 248 7.04 -8.36 10.02
CA THR A 248 5.78 -7.86 9.44
C THR A 248 5.44 -6.51 10.08
N GLN A 249 5.13 -5.55 9.26
CA GLN A 249 4.86 -4.18 9.66
C GLN A 249 3.52 -3.74 9.09
N LEU A 250 2.74 -3.01 9.90
CA LEU A 250 1.44 -2.48 9.50
C LEU A 250 1.48 -0.95 9.49
N PHE A 251 0.94 -0.38 8.42
CA PHE A 251 0.85 1.05 8.18
C PHE A 251 -0.57 1.44 7.76
N SER A 252 -0.93 2.71 8.00
CA SER A 252 -2.10 3.35 7.40
C SER A 252 -1.68 4.36 6.34
N PHE A 253 -2.42 4.44 5.23
CA PHE A 253 -2.19 5.51 4.24
C PHE A 253 -2.52 6.87 4.84
N SER A 254 -1.67 7.86 4.55
CA SER A 254 -1.85 9.24 5.00
C SER A 254 -2.12 10.17 3.82
N PRO A 255 -3.39 10.57 3.60
CA PRO A 255 -3.71 11.54 2.56
C PRO A 255 -3.08 12.91 2.80
N ALA A 256 -2.90 13.30 4.08
CA ALA A 256 -2.33 14.59 4.44
C ALA A 256 -0.85 14.75 4.05
N MET A 257 -0.13 13.61 3.98
CA MET A 257 1.29 13.56 3.65
C MET A 257 1.56 13.00 2.24
N SER A 258 0.53 12.63 1.49
CA SER A 258 0.63 12.09 0.13
C SER A 258 0.40 13.16 -0.92
N TYR A 259 1.09 13.03 -2.05
CA TYR A 259 0.79 13.73 -3.30
C TYR A 259 0.33 12.71 -4.35
N PRO A 260 -0.94 12.22 -4.25
CA PRO A 260 -1.45 11.15 -5.09
C PRO A 260 -1.77 11.64 -6.49
N PRO A 261 -1.86 10.74 -7.49
CA PRO A 261 -2.37 11.06 -8.83
C PRO A 261 -3.81 11.60 -8.79
N ASP A 262 -4.14 12.51 -9.70
CA ASP A 262 -5.48 13.10 -9.81
C ASP A 262 -6.60 12.07 -9.97
N GLU A 263 -6.31 10.95 -10.65
CA GLU A 263 -7.25 9.84 -10.82
C GLU A 263 -7.65 9.19 -9.51
N TRP A 264 -6.71 9.06 -8.57
CA TRP A 264 -7.00 8.50 -7.23
C TRP A 264 -7.81 9.48 -6.38
N VAL A 265 -7.49 10.77 -6.50
CA VAL A 265 -8.28 11.83 -5.86
C VAL A 265 -9.72 11.85 -6.39
N LYS A 266 -9.92 11.56 -7.69
CA LYS A 266 -11.25 11.46 -8.30
C LYS A 266 -11.98 10.17 -7.91
N ALA A 267 -11.25 9.05 -7.78
CA ALA A 267 -11.81 7.75 -7.42
C ALA A 267 -12.31 7.72 -5.97
N ASP A 268 -11.60 8.36 -5.05
CA ASP A 268 -11.95 8.41 -3.63
C ASP A 268 -11.69 9.82 -3.02
N PRO A 269 -12.51 10.81 -3.38
CA PRO A 269 -12.31 12.20 -2.97
C PRO A 269 -12.48 12.43 -1.47
N ASP A 270 -13.27 11.60 -0.79
CA ASP A 270 -13.50 11.73 0.64
C ASP A 270 -12.27 11.34 1.46
N PHE A 271 -11.45 10.47 0.91
CA PHE A 271 -10.21 10.06 1.54
C PHE A 271 -9.01 10.93 1.12
N TRP A 272 -8.79 11.10 -0.19
CA TRP A 272 -7.56 11.73 -0.71
C TRP A 272 -7.58 13.27 -0.68
N LYS A 273 -8.76 13.93 -0.59
CA LYS A 273 -8.80 15.38 -0.41
C LYS A 273 -8.49 15.73 1.03
N PRO A 274 -7.48 16.58 1.29
CA PRO A 274 -7.23 17.07 2.65
C PRO A 274 -8.48 17.82 3.15
N LYS A 275 -9.08 17.30 4.21
CA LYS A 275 -10.15 18.05 4.90
C LYS A 275 -9.50 19.27 5.55
N PRO A 276 -10.08 20.47 5.42
CA PRO A 276 -9.62 21.62 6.19
C PRO A 276 -9.61 21.23 7.67
N ALA A 277 -8.51 21.53 8.36
CA ALA A 277 -8.45 21.32 9.81
C ALA A 277 -9.69 21.99 10.43
N ALA A 278 -10.45 21.24 11.22
CA ALA A 278 -11.61 21.80 11.93
C ALA A 278 -11.14 23.04 12.71
N ALA A 279 -11.76 24.18 12.47
CA ALA A 279 -11.46 25.40 13.21
C ALA A 279 -11.53 25.10 14.71
N PRO A 280 -10.56 25.56 15.53
CA PRO A 280 -10.64 25.37 16.97
C PRO A 280 -11.99 25.82 17.48
N ALA A 281 -12.70 24.95 18.18
CA ALA A 281 -13.97 25.29 18.78
C ALA A 281 -13.81 26.60 19.55
N ALA A 282 -14.58 27.62 19.18
CA ALA A 282 -14.55 28.92 19.85
C ALA A 282 -14.71 28.68 21.35
N LYS A 283 -13.73 29.11 22.14
CA LYS A 283 -13.81 29.04 23.59
C LYS A 283 -15.09 29.75 23.98
N ALA A 284 -16.05 28.98 24.54
CA ALA A 284 -17.25 29.60 25.11
C ALA A 284 -16.84 30.66 26.13
N GLU A 285 -17.11 31.91 25.82
CA GLU A 285 -16.94 33.02 26.76
C GLU A 285 -17.74 32.71 28.03
N LYS A 286 -17.02 32.51 29.13
CA LYS A 286 -17.64 32.45 30.45
C LYS A 286 -18.30 33.79 30.73
N LYS A 287 -19.63 33.82 30.69
CA LYS A 287 -20.44 34.94 31.14
C LYS A 287 -20.02 35.31 32.58
N PRO A 288 -19.70 36.59 32.88
CA PRO A 288 -19.34 36.95 34.24
C PRO A 288 -20.53 36.70 35.18
N ALA A 289 -20.24 36.03 36.29
CA ALA A 289 -21.24 35.85 37.35
C ALA A 289 -21.65 37.21 37.91
N ALA A 290 -22.96 37.47 37.94
CA ALA A 290 -23.53 38.61 38.64
C ALA A 290 -23.18 38.48 40.14
N LYS A 291 -22.57 39.57 40.70
CA LYS A 291 -22.37 39.67 42.13
C LYS A 291 -23.70 40.01 42.84
N PRO A 292 -23.86 39.51 44.09
CA PRO A 292 -25.03 39.72 44.90
C PRO A 292 -25.25 41.18 45.34
#